data_ac4c54d92168578111a29250af2deeed
#
_entry.id   ac4c54d92168578111a29250af2deeed
#
_cell.length_a   1.000
_cell.length_b   1.000
_cell.length_c   1.000
_cell.angle_alpha   90.00
_cell.angle_beta   90.00
_cell.angle_gamma   90.00
#
_symmetry.space_group_name_H-M   'P 1'
#
loop_
_entity.id
_entity.type
_entity.pdbx_description
1 polymer ?
#
loop_
_entity_poly.entity_id
_entity_poly.type
_entity_poly.pdbx_seq_one_letter_code
_entity_poly.pdbx_strand_id
1 'polypeptide(L)'
;MKIVLTDAQTVVDNLVPADRLSQFGEVVQYGLLTYDEVAEKIADADMVICNKTRLDEDSLKLAKNLKYIGLFATGYNNIDIEYCRKHGITVCNAGSYSTNAVAQHTFALILEHYSKVREYAKFVADGQWKRSKTFSPFVYPLNELAGKTIGIVGFGSIGSAVAKIAQAFEMKVLAYNRSEKQADGVEFVSFDELLERSDIVTVHCPLNSDSDKMFGKEQFAKMKNNALFVNTARGGVMVENDLYNALQNDEIGGAAVDTLVVEPMEEDCILMQAKNCIITPHIAWAPVETRERLMNIVADNIGSFINGTPKNVVS
;
A
#
# COMPACT_ATOMS: atom_id res chain seq x y z
N MET A 1 -31.13 8.83 -7.64
CA MET A 1 -30.04 8.05 -8.27
C MET A 1 -29.79 6.85 -7.38
N LYS A 2 -29.45 5.71 -8.00
CA LYS A 2 -29.08 4.49 -7.29
C LYS A 2 -27.55 4.33 -7.31
N ILE A 3 -26.95 4.26 -6.11
CA ILE A 3 -25.51 4.11 -5.88
C ILE A 3 -25.27 2.70 -5.34
N VAL A 4 -24.48 1.90 -6.01
CA VAL A 4 -24.16 0.53 -5.60
C VAL A 4 -22.71 0.45 -5.15
N LEU A 5 -22.47 0.01 -3.90
CA LEU A 5 -21.17 -0.36 -3.37
C LEU A 5 -20.98 -1.86 -3.55
N THR A 6 -19.97 -2.29 -4.32
CA THR A 6 -19.80 -3.70 -4.71
C THR A 6 -18.93 -4.50 -3.73
N ASP A 7 -18.13 -3.82 -2.92
CA ASP A 7 -17.17 -4.42 -1.99
C ASP A 7 -16.99 -3.57 -0.70
N ALA A 8 -18.14 -3.12 -0.15
CA ALA A 8 -18.19 -2.18 0.97
C ALA A 8 -17.36 -2.64 2.18
N GLN A 9 -17.34 -3.94 2.50
CA GLN A 9 -16.59 -4.46 3.66
C GLN A 9 -15.07 -4.25 3.57
N THR A 10 -14.54 -3.87 2.39
CA THR A 10 -13.11 -3.58 2.23
C THR A 10 -12.73 -2.19 2.75
N VAL A 11 -13.71 -1.29 2.99
CA VAL A 11 -13.48 0.11 3.39
C VAL A 11 -14.43 0.54 4.51
N VAL A 12 -15.68 0.10 4.46
CA VAL A 12 -16.79 0.52 5.34
C VAL A 12 -16.89 -0.40 6.54
N ASP A 13 -16.99 0.18 7.73
CA ASP A 13 -17.29 -0.50 8.99
C ASP A 13 -18.08 0.42 9.94
N ASN A 14 -18.24 0.01 11.21
CA ASN A 14 -18.94 0.81 12.21
C ASN A 14 -18.21 2.13 12.55
N LEU A 15 -16.92 2.24 12.29
CA LEU A 15 -16.12 3.45 12.55
C LEU A 15 -16.18 4.42 11.36
N VAL A 16 -16.30 3.90 10.14
CA VAL A 16 -16.36 4.67 8.90
C VAL A 16 -17.55 4.18 8.05
N PRO A 17 -18.77 4.58 8.40
CA PRO A 17 -19.98 4.20 7.65
C PRO A 17 -20.08 4.94 6.31
N ALA A 18 -20.83 4.36 5.38
CA ALA A 18 -21.08 4.97 4.07
C ALA A 18 -22.23 6.01 4.05
N ASP A 19 -22.74 6.42 5.19
CA ASP A 19 -23.95 7.28 5.33
C ASP A 19 -23.84 8.60 4.57
N ARG A 20 -22.61 9.12 4.42
CA ARG A 20 -22.35 10.35 3.65
C ARG A 20 -22.73 10.26 2.18
N LEU A 21 -22.80 9.05 1.62
CA LEU A 21 -23.18 8.84 0.23
C LEU A 21 -24.70 8.94 0.03
N SER A 22 -25.50 8.73 1.09
CA SER A 22 -26.97 8.77 1.03
C SER A 22 -27.54 10.15 0.67
N GLN A 23 -26.77 11.22 0.83
CA GLN A 23 -27.16 12.55 0.38
C GLN A 23 -27.31 12.67 -1.15
N PHE A 24 -26.73 11.74 -1.92
CA PHE A 24 -26.75 11.75 -3.38
C PHE A 24 -27.76 10.78 -3.99
N GLY A 25 -28.38 9.91 -3.18
CA GLY A 25 -29.39 8.96 -3.65
C GLY A 25 -29.54 7.74 -2.74
N GLU A 26 -30.22 6.74 -3.27
CA GLU A 26 -30.36 5.43 -2.62
C GLU A 26 -29.01 4.68 -2.66
N VAL A 27 -28.51 4.27 -1.51
CA VAL A 27 -27.24 3.54 -1.39
C VAL A 27 -27.51 2.07 -1.10
N VAL A 28 -27.14 1.20 -2.02
CA VAL A 28 -27.19 -0.25 -1.86
C VAL A 28 -25.78 -0.75 -1.61
N GLN A 29 -25.56 -1.44 -0.48
CA GLN A 29 -24.24 -1.92 -0.09
C GLN A 29 -24.19 -3.44 -0.14
N TYR A 30 -23.25 -3.97 -0.90
CA TYR A 30 -22.86 -5.38 -0.86
C TYR A 30 -21.51 -5.48 -0.13
N GLY A 31 -21.36 -6.51 0.72
CA GLY A 31 -20.13 -6.70 1.49
C GLY A 31 -18.93 -6.96 0.58
N LEU A 32 -19.02 -7.99 -0.22
CA LEU A 32 -18.06 -8.36 -1.26
C LEU A 32 -18.78 -9.19 -2.32
N LEU A 33 -18.97 -8.65 -3.50
CA LEU A 33 -19.53 -9.40 -4.64
C LEU A 33 -18.45 -10.25 -5.30
N THR A 34 -18.81 -11.46 -5.68
CA THR A 34 -18.01 -12.27 -6.60
C THR A 34 -18.12 -11.70 -8.01
N TYR A 35 -17.15 -12.01 -8.89
CA TYR A 35 -17.15 -11.50 -10.27
C TYR A 35 -18.45 -11.83 -11.03
N ASP A 36 -19.00 -13.04 -10.83
CA ASP A 36 -20.21 -13.50 -11.51
C ASP A 36 -21.48 -12.76 -11.03
N GLU A 37 -21.48 -12.23 -9.81
CA GLU A 37 -22.63 -11.50 -9.26
C GLU A 37 -22.64 -10.02 -9.72
N VAL A 38 -21.48 -9.45 -10.04
CA VAL A 38 -21.35 -8.00 -10.28
C VAL A 38 -22.31 -7.50 -11.34
N ALA A 39 -22.33 -8.14 -12.52
CA ALA A 39 -23.13 -7.69 -13.66
C ALA A 39 -24.62 -7.59 -13.34
N GLU A 40 -25.20 -8.54 -12.59
CA GLU A 40 -26.60 -8.52 -12.14
C GLU A 40 -26.84 -7.41 -11.12
N LYS A 41 -25.96 -7.30 -10.12
CA LYS A 41 -26.15 -6.40 -8.97
C LYS A 41 -25.98 -4.92 -9.32
N ILE A 42 -25.27 -4.59 -10.41
CA ILE A 42 -25.09 -3.21 -10.90
C ILE A 42 -25.99 -2.85 -12.08
N ALA A 43 -26.83 -3.78 -12.59
CA ALA A 43 -27.56 -3.61 -13.84
C ALA A 43 -28.47 -2.37 -13.89
N ASP A 44 -29.05 -1.96 -12.74
CA ASP A 44 -29.92 -0.80 -12.60
C ASP A 44 -29.26 0.38 -11.86
N ALA A 45 -27.93 0.33 -11.65
CA ALA A 45 -27.18 1.38 -10.99
C ALA A 45 -26.98 2.60 -11.87
N ASP A 46 -27.12 3.80 -11.30
CA ASP A 46 -26.68 5.06 -11.90
C ASP A 46 -25.19 5.30 -11.63
N MET A 47 -24.72 4.86 -10.46
CA MET A 47 -23.34 4.99 -9.99
C MET A 47 -22.87 3.70 -9.32
N VAL A 48 -21.62 3.33 -9.53
CA VAL A 48 -20.96 2.23 -8.84
C VAL A 48 -19.76 2.77 -8.06
N ILE A 49 -19.61 2.36 -6.80
CA ILE A 49 -18.44 2.66 -5.98
C ILE A 49 -17.80 1.35 -5.59
N CYS A 50 -16.49 1.22 -5.83
CA CYS A 50 -15.74 0.01 -5.51
C CYS A 50 -14.32 0.31 -5.03
N ASN A 51 -13.67 -0.69 -4.45
CA ASN A 51 -12.25 -0.66 -4.10
C ASN A 51 -11.45 -1.65 -4.97
N LYS A 52 -11.85 -2.93 -4.95
CA LYS A 52 -11.13 -4.04 -5.60
C LYS A 52 -11.96 -4.80 -6.62
N THR A 53 -13.27 -4.60 -6.65
CA THR A 53 -14.15 -5.26 -7.61
C THR A 53 -13.67 -4.97 -9.04
N ARG A 54 -13.51 -6.04 -9.83
CA ARG A 54 -13.16 -5.92 -11.24
C ARG A 54 -14.40 -5.49 -12.04
N LEU A 55 -14.27 -4.41 -12.79
CA LEU A 55 -15.30 -3.84 -13.65
C LEU A 55 -14.76 -3.75 -15.09
N ASP A 56 -15.15 -4.68 -15.92
CA ASP A 56 -14.79 -4.77 -17.34
C ASP A 56 -16.03 -4.79 -18.23
N GLU A 57 -15.85 -4.94 -19.55
CA GLU A 57 -16.94 -4.99 -20.50
C GLU A 57 -18.02 -6.00 -20.11
N ASP A 58 -17.63 -7.21 -19.66
CA ASP A 58 -18.61 -8.25 -19.32
C ASP A 58 -19.49 -7.88 -18.13
N SER A 59 -18.93 -7.25 -17.11
CA SER A 59 -19.66 -6.78 -15.93
C SER A 59 -20.46 -5.49 -16.21
N LEU A 60 -19.95 -4.60 -17.08
CA LEU A 60 -20.54 -3.27 -17.30
C LEU A 60 -21.64 -3.25 -18.39
N LYS A 61 -21.62 -4.20 -19.34
CA LYS A 61 -22.54 -4.19 -20.50
C LYS A 61 -24.04 -4.23 -20.16
N LEU A 62 -24.41 -4.71 -18.96
CA LEU A 62 -25.79 -4.76 -18.48
C LEU A 62 -26.23 -3.47 -17.76
N ALA A 63 -25.30 -2.67 -17.27
CA ALA A 63 -25.55 -1.46 -16.50
C ALA A 63 -25.89 -0.26 -17.40
N LYS A 64 -27.06 -0.26 -18.02
CA LYS A 64 -27.47 0.70 -19.06
C LYS A 64 -27.59 2.15 -18.58
N ASN A 65 -27.84 2.35 -17.26
CA ASN A 65 -27.99 3.66 -16.65
C ASN A 65 -26.69 4.19 -16.04
N LEU A 66 -25.62 3.37 -16.01
CA LEU A 66 -24.39 3.71 -15.33
C LEU A 66 -23.68 4.88 -16.02
N LYS A 67 -23.40 5.92 -15.25
CA LYS A 67 -22.71 7.15 -15.71
C LYS A 67 -21.44 7.46 -14.92
N TYR A 68 -21.25 6.83 -13.76
CA TYR A 68 -20.18 7.15 -12.86
C TYR A 68 -19.66 5.90 -12.14
N ILE A 69 -18.32 5.79 -12.07
CA ILE A 69 -17.63 4.82 -11.23
C ILE A 69 -16.70 5.59 -10.30
N GLY A 70 -16.86 5.44 -8.99
CA GLY A 70 -15.97 5.98 -7.96
C GLY A 70 -15.11 4.89 -7.36
N LEU A 71 -13.85 5.20 -7.08
CA LEU A 71 -12.93 4.25 -6.48
C LEU A 71 -12.56 4.65 -5.05
N PHE A 72 -12.67 3.72 -4.12
CA PHE A 72 -12.07 3.82 -2.79
C PHE A 72 -10.57 3.50 -2.85
N ALA A 73 -9.88 3.98 -3.89
CA ALA A 73 -8.47 3.69 -4.12
C ALA A 73 -7.78 4.79 -4.95
N THR A 74 -6.45 4.83 -4.88
CA THR A 74 -5.62 5.58 -5.83
C THR A 74 -5.44 4.78 -7.14
N GLY A 75 -5.20 3.47 -7.05
CA GLY A 75 -5.07 2.58 -8.21
C GLY A 75 -6.43 2.26 -8.84
N TYR A 76 -6.46 2.07 -10.15
CA TYR A 76 -7.67 1.79 -10.92
C TYR A 76 -7.49 0.67 -11.97
N ASN A 77 -6.51 -0.20 -11.76
CA ASN A 77 -6.18 -1.31 -12.66
C ASN A 77 -7.30 -2.37 -12.77
N ASN A 78 -8.24 -2.35 -11.85
CA ASN A 78 -9.43 -3.21 -11.83
C ASN A 78 -10.58 -2.69 -12.70
N ILE A 79 -10.43 -1.53 -13.34
CA ILE A 79 -11.46 -0.91 -14.18
C ILE A 79 -11.03 -0.90 -15.65
N ASP A 80 -11.91 -1.32 -16.56
CA ASP A 80 -11.72 -1.13 -18.00
C ASP A 80 -12.00 0.34 -18.37
N ILE A 81 -10.94 1.14 -18.31
CA ILE A 81 -11.00 2.57 -18.60
C ILE A 81 -11.37 2.85 -20.06
N GLU A 82 -10.94 2.00 -21.00
CA GLU A 82 -11.26 2.19 -22.43
C GLU A 82 -12.74 1.95 -22.70
N TYR A 83 -13.31 0.90 -22.12
CA TYR A 83 -14.75 0.65 -22.18
C TYR A 83 -15.52 1.82 -21.58
N CYS A 84 -15.17 2.26 -20.39
CA CYS A 84 -15.82 3.40 -19.72
C CYS A 84 -15.80 4.66 -20.59
N ARG A 85 -14.65 4.99 -21.16
CA ARG A 85 -14.50 6.17 -22.06
C ARG A 85 -15.39 6.07 -23.30
N LYS A 86 -15.45 4.90 -23.95
CA LYS A 86 -16.30 4.67 -25.12
C LYS A 86 -17.80 4.80 -24.83
N HIS A 87 -18.22 4.50 -23.59
CA HIS A 87 -19.63 4.51 -23.19
C HIS A 87 -20.04 5.74 -22.38
N GLY A 88 -19.13 6.74 -22.25
CA GLY A 88 -19.42 7.99 -21.53
C GLY A 88 -19.56 7.81 -20.02
N ILE A 89 -18.93 6.78 -19.44
CA ILE A 89 -18.88 6.53 -18.00
C ILE A 89 -17.66 7.26 -17.42
N THR A 90 -17.91 8.21 -16.53
CA THR A 90 -16.84 8.92 -15.82
C THR A 90 -16.29 8.06 -14.69
N VAL A 91 -14.98 7.85 -14.69
CA VAL A 91 -14.28 7.11 -13.62
C VAL A 91 -13.42 8.08 -12.80
N CYS A 92 -13.63 8.10 -11.48
CA CYS A 92 -12.86 8.94 -10.55
C CYS A 92 -12.19 8.09 -9.48
N ASN A 93 -10.90 8.36 -9.22
CA ASN A 93 -10.16 7.76 -8.12
C ASN A 93 -10.07 8.67 -6.90
N ALA A 94 -9.40 8.23 -5.83
CA ALA A 94 -9.27 9.01 -4.60
C ALA A 94 -7.95 9.83 -4.50
N GLY A 95 -7.13 9.86 -5.55
CA GLY A 95 -5.86 10.58 -5.52
C GLY A 95 -4.91 10.11 -4.41
N SER A 96 -4.20 11.04 -3.77
CA SER A 96 -3.16 10.75 -2.76
C SER A 96 -3.69 10.85 -1.32
N TYR A 97 -4.74 10.13 -0.98
CA TYR A 97 -5.42 10.21 0.33
C TYR A 97 -4.64 9.59 1.51
N SER A 98 -3.77 8.61 1.24
CA SER A 98 -3.14 7.76 2.27
C SER A 98 -1.66 8.07 2.52
N THR A 99 -1.12 9.15 1.96
CA THR A 99 0.32 9.48 2.00
C THR A 99 0.93 9.35 3.40
N ASN A 100 0.34 10.03 4.38
CA ASN A 100 0.88 10.04 5.75
C ASN A 100 0.71 8.69 6.45
N ALA A 101 -0.41 7.99 6.21
CA ALA A 101 -0.66 6.67 6.78
C ALA A 101 0.36 5.64 6.29
N VAL A 102 0.64 5.62 4.98
CA VAL A 102 1.64 4.70 4.40
C VAL A 102 3.05 5.04 4.91
N ALA A 103 3.41 6.32 5.00
CA ALA A 103 4.70 6.71 5.56
C ALA A 103 4.83 6.31 7.05
N GLN A 104 3.77 6.49 7.85
CA GLN A 104 3.72 6.03 9.23
C GLN A 104 3.88 4.51 9.35
N HIS A 105 3.15 3.74 8.53
CA HIS A 105 3.23 2.28 8.55
C HIS A 105 4.61 1.77 8.11
N THR A 106 5.21 2.40 7.09
CA THR A 106 6.59 2.12 6.69
C THR A 106 7.55 2.24 7.87
N PHE A 107 7.45 3.33 8.65
CA PHE A 107 8.29 3.50 9.85
C PHE A 107 7.91 2.56 10.99
N ALA A 108 6.64 2.18 11.15
CA ALA A 108 6.24 1.16 12.12
C ALA A 108 6.94 -0.18 11.83
N LEU A 109 7.00 -0.60 10.57
CA LEU A 109 7.69 -1.81 10.12
C LEU A 109 9.22 -1.69 10.32
N ILE A 110 9.82 -0.55 9.98
CA ILE A 110 11.24 -0.28 10.21
C ILE A 110 11.56 -0.35 11.70
N LEU A 111 10.81 0.35 12.54
CA LEU A 111 11.02 0.38 13.99
C LEU A 111 10.82 -0.99 14.62
N GLU A 112 9.84 -1.79 14.16
CA GLU A 112 9.65 -3.16 14.64
C GLU A 112 10.89 -4.02 14.35
N HIS A 113 11.46 -3.92 13.14
CA HIS A 113 12.69 -4.65 12.79
C HIS A 113 13.89 -4.22 13.64
N TYR A 114 14.07 -2.91 13.87
CA TYR A 114 15.25 -2.37 14.56
C TYR A 114 15.15 -2.43 16.08
N SER A 115 13.96 -2.21 16.64
CA SER A 115 13.72 -2.11 18.10
C SER A 115 13.20 -3.40 18.72
N LYS A 116 12.74 -4.39 17.91
CA LYS A 116 12.25 -5.70 18.38
C LYS A 116 11.19 -5.58 19.49
N VAL A 117 10.29 -4.62 19.38
CA VAL A 117 9.32 -4.29 20.44
C VAL A 117 8.43 -5.48 20.77
N ARG A 118 7.93 -6.18 19.74
CA ARG A 118 7.06 -7.34 19.89
C ARG A 118 7.78 -8.50 20.59
N GLU A 119 9.02 -8.77 20.19
CA GLU A 119 9.83 -9.85 20.74
C GLU A 119 10.15 -9.59 22.22
N TYR A 120 10.53 -8.36 22.59
CA TYR A 120 10.77 -8.00 23.96
C TYR A 120 9.49 -7.96 24.81
N ALA A 121 8.37 -7.49 24.26
CA ALA A 121 7.07 -7.55 24.95
C ALA A 121 6.68 -9.00 25.25
N LYS A 122 6.88 -9.91 24.28
CA LYS A 122 6.66 -11.36 24.49
C LYS A 122 7.61 -11.93 25.54
N PHE A 123 8.89 -11.59 25.49
CA PHE A 123 9.89 -11.99 26.51
C PHE A 123 9.45 -11.62 27.93
N VAL A 124 8.89 -10.41 28.10
CA VAL A 124 8.34 -9.97 29.39
C VAL A 124 7.09 -10.74 29.78
N ALA A 125 6.13 -10.90 28.83
CA ALA A 125 4.87 -11.62 29.05
C ALA A 125 5.11 -13.10 29.44
N ASP A 126 6.11 -13.76 28.86
CA ASP A 126 6.55 -15.12 29.17
C ASP A 126 7.27 -15.22 30.54
N GLY A 127 7.38 -14.12 31.28
CA GLY A 127 8.02 -14.05 32.61
C GLY A 127 9.53 -14.21 32.58
N GLN A 128 10.17 -14.11 31.41
CA GLN A 128 11.62 -14.30 31.29
C GLN A 128 12.40 -13.16 31.95
N TRP A 129 11.88 -11.92 31.90
CA TRP A 129 12.51 -10.80 32.58
C TRP A 129 12.55 -10.98 34.11
N LYS A 130 11.51 -11.58 34.71
CA LYS A 130 11.51 -11.90 36.17
C LYS A 130 12.63 -12.86 36.57
N ARG A 131 13.10 -13.70 35.60
CA ARG A 131 14.18 -14.65 35.81
C ARG A 131 15.54 -14.14 35.37
N SER A 132 15.61 -12.94 34.82
CA SER A 132 16.85 -12.33 34.39
C SER A 132 17.70 -11.92 35.61
N LYS A 133 19.00 -12.11 35.49
CA LYS A 133 19.97 -11.66 36.48
C LYS A 133 20.32 -10.18 36.37
N THR A 134 19.94 -9.54 35.29
CA THR A 134 20.22 -8.13 35.00
C THR A 134 18.92 -7.35 34.80
N PHE A 135 18.96 -6.05 35.08
CA PHE A 135 17.82 -5.15 34.82
C PHE A 135 17.51 -4.99 33.35
N SER A 136 18.51 -5.15 32.48
CA SER A 136 18.43 -5.00 31.03
C SER A 136 19.07 -6.19 30.31
N PRO A 137 18.33 -7.27 30.01
CA PRO A 137 18.84 -8.41 29.26
C PRO A 137 18.92 -8.09 27.75
N PHE A 138 20.08 -8.32 27.15
CA PHE A 138 20.32 -8.13 25.69
C PHE A 138 20.08 -9.44 24.95
N VAL A 139 18.82 -9.88 24.87
CA VAL A 139 18.42 -11.17 24.27
C VAL A 139 18.36 -11.07 22.73
N TYR A 140 17.90 -9.95 22.24
CA TYR A 140 17.80 -9.65 20.81
C TYR A 140 18.70 -8.46 20.46
N PRO A 141 19.37 -8.49 19.29
CA PRO A 141 20.16 -7.34 18.84
C PRO A 141 19.24 -6.15 18.57
N LEU A 142 19.57 -5.01 19.14
CA LEU A 142 18.91 -3.73 18.92
C LEU A 142 19.83 -2.82 18.13
N ASN A 143 19.25 -2.05 17.22
CA ASN A 143 19.99 -1.12 16.40
C ASN A 143 19.31 0.25 16.39
N GLU A 144 20.10 1.30 16.27
CA GLU A 144 19.67 2.69 16.18
C GLU A 144 19.53 3.10 14.71
N LEU A 145 18.57 4.00 14.42
CA LEU A 145 18.37 4.54 13.06
C LEU A 145 19.28 5.74 12.76
N ALA A 146 19.67 6.50 13.77
CA ALA A 146 20.53 7.68 13.60
C ALA A 146 21.83 7.31 12.86
N GLY A 147 22.18 8.11 11.85
CA GLY A 147 23.36 7.91 11.01
C GLY A 147 23.26 6.80 9.95
N LYS A 148 22.21 5.96 9.99
CA LYS A 148 21.98 4.95 8.93
C LYS A 148 21.48 5.59 7.64
N THR A 149 21.64 4.88 6.55
CA THR A 149 21.23 5.32 5.21
C THR A 149 19.92 4.62 4.82
N ILE A 150 18.89 5.39 4.48
CA ILE A 150 17.67 4.89 3.87
C ILE A 150 17.65 5.22 2.38
N GLY A 151 17.42 4.21 1.53
CA GLY A 151 17.23 4.33 0.09
C GLY A 151 15.73 4.26 -0.25
N ILE A 152 15.22 5.30 -0.87
CA ILE A 152 13.81 5.46 -1.24
C ILE A 152 13.67 5.25 -2.74
N VAL A 153 13.01 4.16 -3.14
CA VAL A 153 12.72 3.84 -4.55
C VAL A 153 11.33 4.36 -4.90
N GLY A 154 11.28 5.44 -5.68
CA GLY A 154 10.06 6.18 -6.00
C GLY A 154 9.83 7.38 -5.07
N PHE A 155 10.21 8.58 -5.55
CA PHE A 155 10.13 9.83 -4.77
C PHE A 155 8.88 10.64 -5.17
N GLY A 156 7.68 10.01 -4.95
CA GLY A 156 6.37 10.66 -5.04
C GLY A 156 5.93 11.25 -3.70
N SER A 157 4.61 11.43 -3.51
CA SER A 157 4.06 11.97 -2.25
C SER A 157 4.46 11.12 -1.04
N ILE A 158 4.39 9.79 -1.15
CA ILE A 158 4.73 8.87 -0.06
C ILE A 158 6.24 8.88 0.20
N GLY A 159 7.08 8.72 -0.84
CA GLY A 159 8.53 8.74 -0.70
C GLY A 159 9.05 10.04 -0.08
N SER A 160 8.47 11.20 -0.45
CA SER A 160 8.77 12.48 0.17
C SER A 160 8.36 12.56 1.64
N ALA A 161 7.23 11.96 2.02
CA ALA A 161 6.80 11.90 3.42
C ALA A 161 7.72 10.99 4.25
N VAL A 162 8.12 9.83 3.69
CA VAL A 162 9.11 8.92 4.32
C VAL A 162 10.46 9.62 4.49
N ALA A 163 10.94 10.37 3.50
CA ALA A 163 12.18 11.13 3.60
C ALA A 163 12.17 12.12 4.78
N LYS A 164 11.08 12.86 4.97
CA LYS A 164 10.93 13.80 6.09
C LYS A 164 11.00 13.11 7.45
N ILE A 165 10.38 11.94 7.60
CA ILE A 165 10.44 11.15 8.83
C ILE A 165 11.87 10.61 9.04
N ALA A 166 12.51 10.11 7.99
CA ALA A 166 13.90 9.64 8.05
C ALA A 166 14.87 10.74 8.50
N GLN A 167 14.72 11.96 7.98
CA GLN A 167 15.51 13.11 8.40
C GLN A 167 15.31 13.45 9.88
N ALA A 168 14.07 13.32 10.40
CA ALA A 168 13.79 13.52 11.83
C ALA A 168 14.44 12.44 12.73
N PHE A 169 14.75 11.26 12.18
CA PHE A 169 15.55 10.22 12.81
C PHE A 169 17.06 10.38 12.56
N GLU A 170 17.50 11.52 12.02
CA GLU A 170 18.91 11.79 11.68
C GLU A 170 19.53 10.77 10.72
N MET A 171 18.70 10.19 9.85
CA MET A 171 19.15 9.27 8.81
C MET A 171 19.69 10.02 7.58
N LYS A 172 20.61 9.39 6.85
CA LYS A 172 21.01 9.84 5.51
C LYS A 172 19.96 9.33 4.51
N VAL A 173 19.48 10.21 3.64
CA VAL A 173 18.40 9.87 2.70
C VAL A 173 18.95 9.84 1.28
N LEU A 174 18.94 8.66 0.66
CA LEU A 174 19.14 8.46 -0.77
C LEU A 174 17.79 8.26 -1.44
N ALA A 175 17.65 8.71 -2.69
CA ALA A 175 16.46 8.48 -3.46
C ALA A 175 16.80 8.09 -4.91
N TYR A 176 16.02 7.16 -5.45
CA TYR A 176 15.97 6.87 -6.88
C TYR A 176 14.59 7.20 -7.43
N ASN A 177 14.56 7.94 -8.52
CA ASN A 177 13.34 8.27 -9.23
C ASN A 177 13.60 8.33 -10.74
N ARG A 178 12.67 7.83 -11.56
CA ARG A 178 12.83 7.80 -13.02
C ARG A 178 13.01 9.19 -13.65
N SER A 179 12.31 10.18 -13.12
CA SER A 179 12.47 11.59 -13.53
C SER A 179 13.38 12.32 -12.55
N GLU A 180 14.14 13.28 -13.07
CA GLU A 180 14.96 14.16 -12.24
C GLU A 180 14.12 14.88 -11.18
N LYS A 181 14.62 14.86 -9.96
CA LYS A 181 14.03 15.54 -8.81
C LYS A 181 15.11 16.13 -7.92
N GLN A 182 14.72 17.10 -7.14
CA GLN A 182 15.54 17.69 -6.08
C GLN A 182 14.70 17.84 -4.82
N ALA A 183 15.30 17.60 -3.66
CA ALA A 183 14.67 17.82 -2.37
C ALA A 183 15.76 18.08 -1.32
N ASP A 184 15.48 18.96 -0.37
CA ASP A 184 16.43 19.32 0.69
C ASP A 184 16.78 18.12 1.56
N GLY A 185 18.09 17.89 1.75
CA GLY A 185 18.60 16.78 2.56
C GLY A 185 18.39 15.39 1.94
N VAL A 186 18.15 15.30 0.62
CA VAL A 186 18.00 14.06 -0.13
C VAL A 186 19.03 14.02 -1.26
N GLU A 187 19.84 12.98 -1.29
CA GLU A 187 20.78 12.72 -2.38
C GLU A 187 20.12 11.80 -3.41
N PHE A 188 19.95 12.26 -4.66
CA PHE A 188 19.43 11.45 -5.76
C PHE A 188 20.57 10.70 -6.44
N VAL A 189 20.44 9.39 -6.53
CA VAL A 189 21.47 8.48 -7.02
C VAL A 189 20.91 7.47 -8.04
N SER A 190 21.77 6.71 -8.70
CA SER A 190 21.37 5.58 -9.54
C SER A 190 20.72 4.48 -8.69
N PHE A 191 19.95 3.59 -9.34
CA PHE A 191 19.28 2.48 -8.64
C PHE A 191 20.29 1.54 -7.96
N ASP A 192 21.36 1.17 -8.67
CA ASP A 192 22.39 0.30 -8.14
C ASP A 192 23.13 0.94 -6.95
N GLU A 193 23.52 2.20 -7.07
CA GLU A 193 24.16 2.94 -6.00
C GLU A 193 23.28 3.05 -4.75
N LEU A 194 21.95 3.23 -4.94
CA LEU A 194 21.01 3.22 -3.82
C LEU A 194 21.03 1.87 -3.10
N LEU A 195 20.98 0.75 -3.83
CA LEU A 195 21.01 -0.60 -3.24
C LEU A 195 22.29 -0.85 -2.44
N GLU A 196 23.44 -0.52 -3.00
CA GLU A 196 24.75 -0.76 -2.40
C GLU A 196 25.01 0.07 -1.13
N ARG A 197 24.48 1.31 -1.09
CA ARG A 197 24.77 2.25 0.00
C ARG A 197 23.75 2.22 1.14
N SER A 198 22.55 1.64 0.93
CA SER A 198 21.45 1.72 1.90
C SER A 198 21.52 0.62 2.97
N ASP A 199 21.22 1.00 4.21
CA ASP A 199 20.94 0.08 5.32
C ASP A 199 19.45 -0.33 5.33
N ILE A 200 18.60 0.51 4.75
CA ILE A 200 17.17 0.26 4.55
C ILE A 200 16.82 0.65 3.11
N VAL A 201 16.18 -0.25 2.38
CA VAL A 201 15.61 0.04 1.05
C VAL A 201 14.10 -0.01 1.14
N THR A 202 13.42 1.09 0.82
CA THR A 202 11.96 1.16 0.88
C THR A 202 11.34 1.57 -0.46
N VAL A 203 10.25 0.87 -0.83
CA VAL A 203 9.65 0.99 -2.17
C VAL A 203 8.35 1.77 -2.11
N HIS A 204 8.25 2.81 -2.96
CA HIS A 204 7.08 3.70 -3.07
C HIS A 204 6.76 4.06 -4.53
N CYS A 205 7.23 3.28 -5.49
CA CYS A 205 6.87 3.43 -6.90
C CYS A 205 5.56 2.69 -7.23
N PRO A 206 4.78 3.14 -8.23
CA PRO A 206 3.64 2.37 -8.73
C PRO A 206 4.10 1.11 -9.46
N LEU A 207 3.25 0.08 -9.52
CA LEU A 207 3.46 -1.08 -10.36
C LEU A 207 3.09 -0.75 -11.82
N ASN A 208 4.04 -0.90 -12.72
CA ASN A 208 3.91 -0.76 -14.16
C ASN A 208 4.98 -1.60 -14.87
N SER A 209 5.07 -1.53 -16.20
CA SER A 209 6.06 -2.29 -16.99
C SER A 209 7.52 -2.07 -16.56
N ASP A 210 7.86 -0.90 -16.03
CA ASP A 210 9.24 -0.56 -15.65
C ASP A 210 9.57 -1.03 -14.22
N SER A 211 8.57 -1.22 -13.38
CA SER A 211 8.71 -1.61 -11.98
C SER A 211 8.24 -3.04 -11.68
N ASP A 212 7.64 -3.72 -12.65
CA ASP A 212 7.29 -5.13 -12.51
C ASP A 212 8.54 -5.97 -12.29
N LYS A 213 8.54 -6.73 -11.19
CA LYS A 213 9.67 -7.57 -10.77
C LYS A 213 11.01 -6.83 -10.69
N MET A 214 10.98 -5.53 -10.39
CA MET A 214 12.16 -4.68 -10.28
C MET A 214 13.16 -5.18 -9.23
N PHE A 215 12.67 -5.87 -8.19
CA PHE A 215 13.49 -6.49 -7.16
C PHE A 215 13.49 -8.00 -7.33
N GLY A 216 14.52 -8.50 -7.99
CA GLY A 216 14.84 -9.91 -8.16
C GLY A 216 16.16 -10.26 -7.48
N LYS A 217 16.67 -11.46 -7.76
CA LYS A 217 17.90 -12.00 -7.18
C LYS A 217 19.09 -11.05 -7.29
N GLU A 218 19.29 -10.42 -8.45
CA GLU A 218 20.43 -9.51 -8.67
C GLU A 218 20.35 -8.27 -7.79
N GLN A 219 19.14 -7.72 -7.60
CA GLN A 219 18.93 -6.53 -6.80
C GLN A 219 19.15 -6.82 -5.31
N PHE A 220 18.62 -7.94 -4.82
CA PHE A 220 18.86 -8.35 -3.43
C PHE A 220 20.36 -8.63 -3.17
N ALA A 221 21.08 -9.24 -4.12
CA ALA A 221 22.51 -9.47 -4.00
C ALA A 221 23.37 -8.19 -4.00
N LYS A 222 22.86 -7.06 -4.51
CA LYS A 222 23.53 -5.74 -4.44
C LYS A 222 23.30 -5.02 -3.11
N MET A 223 22.29 -5.41 -2.34
CA MET A 223 22.01 -4.80 -1.05
C MET A 223 23.07 -5.23 -0.02
N LYS A 224 23.20 -4.46 1.06
CA LYS A 224 24.06 -4.86 2.18
C LYS A 224 23.48 -6.09 2.88
N ASN A 225 24.35 -7.00 3.34
CA ASN A 225 23.94 -8.24 4.01
C ASN A 225 23.11 -8.00 5.29
N ASN A 226 23.19 -6.83 5.88
CA ASN A 226 22.38 -6.42 7.04
C ASN A 226 21.23 -5.46 6.67
N ALA A 227 20.97 -5.23 5.38
CA ALA A 227 19.94 -4.30 4.95
C ALA A 227 18.54 -4.84 5.21
N LEU A 228 17.62 -3.93 5.50
CA LEU A 228 16.19 -4.18 5.58
C LEU A 228 15.52 -3.78 4.25
N PHE A 229 14.80 -4.71 3.62
CA PHE A 229 13.92 -4.41 2.49
C PHE A 229 12.50 -4.13 2.98
N VAL A 230 11.89 -3.01 2.54
CA VAL A 230 10.53 -2.62 2.94
C VAL A 230 9.67 -2.37 1.70
N ASN A 231 8.55 -3.09 1.59
CA ASN A 231 7.60 -2.91 0.49
C ASN A 231 6.18 -2.61 1.01
N THR A 232 5.79 -1.35 0.97
CA THR A 232 4.42 -0.88 1.24
C THR A 232 3.75 -0.34 -0.04
N ALA A 233 4.28 -0.69 -1.21
CA ALA A 233 3.77 -0.24 -2.50
C ALA A 233 2.87 -1.28 -3.18
N ARG A 234 3.45 -2.25 -3.87
CA ARG A 234 2.76 -3.36 -4.57
C ARG A 234 3.62 -4.62 -4.53
N GLY A 235 3.00 -5.79 -4.34
CA GLY A 235 3.74 -7.07 -4.33
C GLY A 235 4.46 -7.35 -5.64
N GLY A 236 3.85 -7.05 -6.79
CA GLY A 236 4.44 -7.29 -8.11
C GLY A 236 5.75 -6.55 -8.41
N VAL A 237 6.18 -5.59 -7.59
CA VAL A 237 7.51 -4.96 -7.76
C VAL A 237 8.66 -5.87 -7.32
N MET A 238 8.38 -6.96 -6.63
CA MET A 238 9.38 -7.92 -6.16
C MET A 238 9.06 -9.34 -6.65
N VAL A 239 10.09 -10.17 -6.73
CA VAL A 239 9.98 -11.61 -6.94
C VAL A 239 10.05 -12.29 -5.56
N GLU A 240 8.92 -12.79 -5.05
CA GLU A 240 8.80 -13.35 -3.69
C GLU A 240 9.75 -14.50 -3.42
N ASN A 241 9.95 -15.40 -4.41
CA ASN A 241 10.92 -16.49 -4.30
C ASN A 241 12.37 -15.99 -4.14
N ASP A 242 12.73 -14.92 -4.84
CA ASP A 242 14.07 -14.35 -4.76
C ASP A 242 14.28 -13.64 -3.42
N LEU A 243 13.26 -12.93 -2.92
CA LEU A 243 13.27 -12.36 -1.57
C LEU A 243 13.42 -13.45 -0.50
N TYR A 244 12.65 -14.54 -0.61
CA TYR A 244 12.77 -15.69 0.29
C TYR A 244 14.20 -16.25 0.29
N ASN A 245 14.77 -16.48 -0.88
CA ASN A 245 16.12 -17.01 -1.02
C ASN A 245 17.18 -16.06 -0.44
N ALA A 246 17.04 -14.75 -0.69
CA ALA A 246 17.95 -13.75 -0.14
C ALA A 246 17.93 -13.73 1.40
N LEU A 247 16.74 -13.88 2.00
CA LEU A 247 16.60 -13.99 3.46
C LEU A 247 17.18 -15.29 4.00
N GLN A 248 16.91 -16.43 3.35
CA GLN A 248 17.39 -17.74 3.82
C GLN A 248 18.91 -17.87 3.74
N ASN A 249 19.54 -17.23 2.75
CA ASN A 249 20.99 -17.24 2.53
C ASN A 249 21.71 -16.10 3.28
N ASP A 250 21.00 -15.30 4.09
CA ASP A 250 21.54 -14.14 4.80
C ASP A 250 22.21 -13.11 3.84
N GLU A 251 21.69 -13.02 2.60
CA GLU A 251 22.11 -12.01 1.60
C GLU A 251 21.60 -10.62 2.00
N ILE A 252 20.45 -10.54 2.70
CA ILE A 252 19.93 -9.34 3.35
C ILE A 252 19.51 -9.63 4.79
N GLY A 253 19.48 -8.62 5.65
CA GLY A 253 19.23 -8.75 7.09
C GLY A 253 17.77 -9.01 7.46
N GLY A 254 16.83 -8.57 6.63
CA GLY A 254 15.40 -8.75 6.87
C GLY A 254 14.52 -8.15 5.80
N ALA A 255 13.23 -8.45 5.88
CA ALA A 255 12.20 -7.83 5.04
C ALA A 255 10.95 -7.47 5.84
N ALA A 256 10.23 -6.43 5.37
CA ALA A 256 8.93 -6.05 5.89
C ALA A 256 8.02 -5.67 4.72
N VAL A 257 6.96 -6.44 4.50
CA VAL A 257 6.07 -6.27 3.35
C VAL A 257 4.62 -6.12 3.80
N ASP A 258 3.96 -5.10 3.27
CA ASP A 258 2.52 -4.88 3.48
C ASP A 258 1.70 -5.37 2.29
N THR A 259 2.36 -5.72 1.18
CA THR A 259 1.73 -6.15 -0.06
C THR A 259 2.40 -7.40 -0.62
N LEU A 260 1.58 -8.30 -1.17
CA LEU A 260 2.00 -9.55 -1.81
C LEU A 260 1.59 -9.59 -3.28
N VAL A 261 2.16 -10.52 -4.04
CA VAL A 261 1.82 -10.73 -5.46
C VAL A 261 0.37 -11.18 -5.58
N VAL A 262 -0.06 -12.08 -4.69
CA VAL A 262 -1.46 -12.54 -4.59
C VAL A 262 -2.03 -12.09 -3.26
N GLU A 263 -3.17 -11.42 -3.30
CA GLU A 263 -3.92 -10.89 -2.15
C GLU A 263 -5.40 -11.23 -2.27
N PRO A 264 -6.03 -11.83 -1.25
CA PRO A 264 -5.45 -12.27 0.04
C PRO A 264 -4.35 -13.32 -0.11
N MET A 265 -3.44 -13.38 0.88
CA MET A 265 -2.33 -14.31 0.92
C MET A 265 -2.78 -15.76 0.76
N GLU A 266 -2.11 -16.53 -0.09
CA GLU A 266 -2.33 -17.97 -0.25
C GLU A 266 -1.78 -18.78 0.92
N GLU A 267 -2.36 -19.98 1.17
CA GLU A 267 -1.96 -20.85 2.30
C GLU A 267 -0.48 -21.28 2.23
N ASP A 268 0.07 -21.41 1.04
CA ASP A 268 1.45 -21.83 0.76
C ASP A 268 2.41 -20.67 0.47
N CYS A 269 2.04 -19.45 0.86
CA CYS A 269 2.90 -18.27 0.69
C CYS A 269 4.30 -18.52 1.28
N ILE A 270 5.31 -18.54 0.41
CA ILE A 270 6.69 -18.90 0.77
C ILE A 270 7.30 -17.93 1.80
N LEU A 271 6.89 -16.67 1.77
CA LEU A 271 7.42 -15.65 2.69
C LEU A 271 7.02 -15.89 4.16
N MET A 272 5.96 -16.70 4.43
CA MET A 272 5.63 -17.12 5.78
C MET A 272 6.70 -18.02 6.42
N GLN A 273 7.54 -18.64 5.63
CA GLN A 273 8.65 -19.49 6.06
C GLN A 273 9.98 -18.73 6.07
N ALA A 274 9.99 -17.47 5.63
CA ALA A 274 11.20 -16.69 5.52
C ALA A 274 11.71 -16.21 6.89
N LYS A 275 13.04 -16.27 7.09
CA LYS A 275 13.70 -15.67 8.26
C LYS A 275 13.49 -14.16 8.25
N ASN A 276 13.31 -13.56 9.42
CA ASN A 276 13.29 -12.10 9.59
C ASN A 276 12.36 -11.36 8.61
N CYS A 277 11.21 -11.97 8.24
CA CYS A 277 10.20 -11.38 7.38
C CYS A 277 8.98 -10.98 8.21
N ILE A 278 8.62 -9.69 8.14
CA ILE A 278 7.38 -9.16 8.71
C ILE A 278 6.39 -9.00 7.57
N ILE A 279 5.18 -9.56 7.70
CA ILE A 279 4.10 -9.42 6.73
C ILE A 279 2.91 -8.76 7.41
N THR A 280 2.32 -7.74 6.79
CA THR A 280 1.06 -7.14 7.19
C THR A 280 0.06 -7.21 6.04
N PRO A 281 -1.26 -7.33 6.31
CA PRO A 281 -2.25 -7.68 5.28
C PRO A 281 -2.77 -6.45 4.52
N HIS A 282 -1.89 -5.71 3.84
CA HIS A 282 -2.19 -4.52 3.02
C HIS A 282 -2.98 -3.46 3.78
N ILE A 283 -2.49 -3.09 4.96
CA ILE A 283 -3.16 -2.17 5.91
C ILE A 283 -2.48 -0.80 6.05
N ALA A 284 -1.39 -0.54 5.32
CA ALA A 284 -0.68 0.73 5.41
C ALA A 284 -1.57 1.96 5.14
N TRP A 285 -2.66 1.79 4.38
CA TRP A 285 -3.64 2.84 4.05
C TRP A 285 -4.84 2.90 5.01
N ALA A 286 -5.04 1.92 5.89
CA ALA A 286 -6.29 1.62 6.58
C ALA A 286 -6.60 2.34 7.91
N PRO A 287 -5.79 3.28 8.48
CA PRO A 287 -6.20 4.04 9.66
C PRO A 287 -7.57 4.69 9.49
N VAL A 288 -8.31 4.80 10.58
CA VAL A 288 -9.70 5.35 10.59
C VAL A 288 -9.74 6.74 9.94
N GLU A 289 -8.84 7.63 10.32
CA GLU A 289 -8.75 8.99 9.79
C GLU A 289 -8.46 9.02 8.28
N THR A 290 -7.73 8.02 7.80
CA THR A 290 -7.42 7.89 6.36
C THR A 290 -8.65 7.39 5.60
N ARG A 291 -9.40 6.43 6.15
CA ARG A 291 -10.65 5.93 5.56
C ARG A 291 -11.75 6.98 5.60
N GLU A 292 -11.86 7.79 6.67
CA GLU A 292 -12.75 8.96 6.71
C GLU A 292 -12.41 9.99 5.63
N ARG A 293 -11.12 10.29 5.45
CA ARG A 293 -10.65 11.17 4.36
C ARG A 293 -10.99 10.59 3.00
N LEU A 294 -10.80 9.30 2.81
CA LEU A 294 -11.16 8.57 1.58
C LEU A 294 -12.65 8.69 1.29
N MET A 295 -13.50 8.44 2.28
CA MET A 295 -14.97 8.57 2.17
C MET A 295 -15.37 10.00 1.79
N ASN A 296 -14.72 11.01 2.39
CA ASN A 296 -14.97 12.42 2.04
C ASN A 296 -14.61 12.72 0.59
N ILE A 297 -13.44 12.26 0.13
CA ILE A 297 -13.00 12.47 -1.26
C ILE A 297 -13.97 11.80 -2.24
N VAL A 298 -14.43 10.59 -1.96
CA VAL A 298 -15.40 9.89 -2.82
C VAL A 298 -16.75 10.63 -2.84
N ALA A 299 -17.23 11.11 -1.69
CA ALA A 299 -18.43 11.93 -1.62
C ALA A 299 -18.26 13.26 -2.40
N ASP A 300 -17.13 13.95 -2.27
CA ASP A 300 -16.83 15.17 -3.00
C ASP A 300 -16.72 14.93 -4.52
N ASN A 301 -16.16 13.79 -4.94
CA ASN A 301 -16.10 13.40 -6.35
C ASN A 301 -17.49 13.18 -6.93
N ILE A 302 -18.39 12.49 -6.21
CA ILE A 302 -19.80 12.30 -6.60
C ILE A 302 -20.49 13.65 -6.74
N GLY A 303 -20.38 14.52 -5.71
CA GLY A 303 -20.97 15.87 -5.75
C GLY A 303 -20.47 16.71 -6.92
N SER A 304 -19.16 16.67 -7.19
CA SER A 304 -18.56 17.37 -8.31
C SER A 304 -19.04 16.82 -9.67
N PHE A 305 -19.17 15.50 -9.80
CA PHE A 305 -19.72 14.87 -11.00
C PHE A 305 -21.18 15.31 -11.25
N ILE A 306 -22.03 15.27 -10.24
CA ILE A 306 -23.44 15.70 -10.33
C ILE A 306 -23.54 17.16 -10.77
N ASN A 307 -22.64 18.01 -10.28
CA ASN A 307 -22.58 19.44 -10.62
C ASN A 307 -21.89 19.72 -12.00
N GLY A 308 -21.54 18.69 -12.77
CA GLY A 308 -20.91 18.85 -14.09
C GLY A 308 -19.45 19.29 -14.08
N THR A 309 -18.78 19.21 -12.93
CA THR A 309 -17.35 19.58 -12.77
C THR A 309 -16.55 18.44 -12.12
N PRO A 310 -16.50 17.24 -12.73
CA PRO A 310 -15.89 16.06 -12.13
C PRO A 310 -14.41 16.29 -11.79
N LYS A 311 -13.97 15.76 -10.64
CA LYS A 311 -12.60 15.82 -10.14
C LYS A 311 -11.99 14.43 -10.07
N ASN A 312 -10.65 14.36 -10.07
CA ASN A 312 -9.91 13.10 -10.00
C ASN A 312 -10.30 12.09 -11.09
N VAL A 313 -10.65 12.58 -12.27
CA VAL A 313 -11.05 11.76 -13.42
C VAL A 313 -9.85 11.01 -13.97
N VAL A 314 -10.03 9.71 -14.25
CA VAL A 314 -9.02 8.79 -14.83
C VAL A 314 -9.48 8.12 -16.12
N SER A 315 -10.75 8.31 -16.56
CA SER A 315 -11.31 7.81 -17.83
C SER A 315 -11.09 8.76 -18.98
#